data_2a1d0bb55349df3d516c64fd612e27b9
#
_entry.id   2a1d0bb55349df3d516c64fd612e27b9
#
_cell.length_a   1.000
_cell.length_b   1.000
_cell.length_c   1.000
_cell.angle_alpha   90.00
_cell.angle_beta   90.00
_cell.angle_gamma   90.00
#
_symmetry.space_group_name_H-M   'P 1'
#
loop_
_entity.id
_entity.type
_entity.pdbx_description
1 polymer ?
#
loop_
_entity_poly.entity_id
_entity_poly.type
_entity_poly.pdbx_seq_one_letter_code
_entity_poly.pdbx_strand_id
1 'polypeptide(L)'
;MAKKRRSKKSQKQMKKIISLILGLIVVVAVGFFGVESGIIGGESSLVPLVDDEHAFSLHMIDMGQGDSLLLSKDGKYALIDAGETMSPGERESREAIFAYLDSLGVKKLEFLLLTHQDYDHIGSAIDVLKRYDVGVVYDNGVEHTSKTYENLMTYLAEEDVSYKVVRDGDFISSPWSGVSIEVLSPPEDLIYKGKKADVNENSIVLKVTYGETTYLLTGDAETEAEEYILSTYADIDADILKAGHHGSSSSSTYAFLKAVTPDVVVISCGADNDYGHPHIEPLENFAKFTTADKIFRTDIDGDVVVTTDGTEYSVAVRNAPHDASKILISGNGVKV
;
A
#
# COMPACT_ATOMS: atom_id res chain seq x y z
N MET A 1 -49.01 36.83 3.68
CA MET A 1 -48.18 35.79 4.37
C MET A 1 -47.04 35.39 3.46
N ALA A 2 -45.82 35.87 3.73
CA ALA A 2 -44.64 35.60 2.87
C ALA A 2 -43.85 34.42 3.47
N LYS A 3 -43.83 33.26 2.77
CA LYS A 3 -42.98 32.08 3.09
C LYS A 3 -41.53 32.43 2.77
N LYS A 4 -40.68 32.68 3.75
CA LYS A 4 -39.23 32.87 3.60
C LYS A 4 -38.61 31.57 3.09
N ARG A 5 -38.18 31.52 1.82
CA ARG A 5 -37.36 30.43 1.27
C ARG A 5 -35.99 30.45 1.97
N ARG A 6 -35.69 29.44 2.76
CA ARG A 6 -34.35 29.24 3.33
C ARG A 6 -33.36 29.01 2.18
N SER A 7 -32.19 29.65 2.23
CA SER A 7 -31.19 29.58 1.19
C SER A 7 -30.60 28.15 1.10
N LYS A 8 -30.20 27.71 -0.10
CA LYS A 8 -29.57 26.38 -0.34
C LYS A 8 -28.34 26.15 0.57
N LYS A 9 -27.62 27.23 0.92
CA LYS A 9 -26.46 27.20 1.83
C LYS A 9 -26.87 26.82 3.27
N SER A 10 -27.99 27.29 3.76
CA SER A 10 -28.54 26.93 5.09
C SER A 10 -29.01 25.45 5.14
N GLN A 11 -29.55 24.94 4.03
CA GLN A 11 -29.96 23.53 3.95
C GLN A 11 -28.75 22.56 3.92
N LYS A 12 -27.66 22.96 3.26
CA LYS A 12 -26.42 22.17 3.21
C LYS A 12 -25.71 22.13 4.57
N GLN A 13 -25.68 23.26 5.29
CA GLN A 13 -25.15 23.30 6.67
C GLN A 13 -26.01 22.47 7.64
N MET A 14 -27.33 22.51 7.51
CA MET A 14 -28.22 21.75 8.38
C MET A 14 -28.11 20.24 8.13
N LYS A 15 -27.87 19.81 6.87
CA LYS A 15 -27.57 18.40 6.54
C LYS A 15 -26.23 17.93 7.12
N LYS A 16 -25.16 18.74 7.06
CA LYS A 16 -23.88 18.43 7.72
C LYS A 16 -24.01 18.29 9.24
N ILE A 17 -24.77 19.13 9.90
CA ILE A 17 -25.01 19.07 11.36
C ILE A 17 -25.82 17.81 11.72
N ILE A 18 -26.83 17.46 10.93
CA ILE A 18 -27.65 16.25 11.16
C ILE A 18 -26.81 14.98 10.93
N SER A 19 -25.94 14.95 9.93
CA SER A 19 -25.01 13.84 9.67
C SER A 19 -24.01 13.67 10.82
N LEU A 20 -23.44 14.76 11.34
CA LEU A 20 -22.55 14.73 12.51
C LEU A 20 -23.26 14.23 13.79
N ILE A 21 -24.50 14.62 14.01
CA ILE A 21 -25.29 14.18 15.19
C ILE A 21 -25.67 12.70 15.06
N LEU A 22 -26.03 12.23 13.86
CA LEU A 22 -26.33 10.81 13.60
C LEU A 22 -25.07 9.94 13.74
N GLY A 23 -23.91 10.39 13.24
CA GLY A 23 -22.63 9.71 13.44
C GLY A 23 -22.25 9.59 14.92
N LEU A 24 -22.45 10.65 15.71
CA LEU A 24 -22.17 10.63 17.16
C LEU A 24 -23.11 9.68 17.92
N ILE A 25 -24.38 9.55 17.50
CA ILE A 25 -25.34 8.63 18.13
C ILE A 25 -24.99 7.17 17.82
N VAL A 26 -24.50 6.85 16.62
CA VAL A 26 -24.07 5.49 16.26
C VAL A 26 -22.83 5.08 17.05
N VAL A 27 -21.84 5.96 17.20
CA VAL A 27 -20.64 5.70 18.01
C VAL A 27 -20.98 5.48 19.49
N VAL A 28 -21.92 6.23 20.05
CA VAL A 28 -22.38 6.05 21.44
C VAL A 28 -23.21 4.76 21.59
N ALA A 29 -24.02 4.36 20.59
CA ALA A 29 -24.82 3.15 20.65
C ALA A 29 -23.94 1.87 20.54
N VAL A 30 -22.91 1.87 19.69
CA VAL A 30 -21.96 0.75 19.59
C VAL A 30 -21.09 0.63 20.86
N GLY A 31 -20.69 1.75 21.47
CA GLY A 31 -19.95 1.75 22.73
C GLY A 31 -20.78 1.27 23.94
N PHE A 32 -22.10 1.45 23.95
CA PHE A 32 -22.96 1.04 25.07
C PHE A 32 -23.38 -0.43 25.00
N PHE A 33 -23.49 -1.03 23.80
CA PHE A 33 -23.83 -2.45 23.64
C PHE A 33 -22.64 -3.39 23.85
N GLY A 34 -21.38 -2.89 23.73
CA GLY A 34 -20.16 -3.69 23.93
C GLY A 34 -19.78 -3.97 25.38
N VAL A 35 -20.38 -3.24 26.35
CA VAL A 35 -20.00 -3.35 27.77
C VAL A 35 -20.81 -4.44 28.52
N GLU A 36 -21.95 -4.89 28.00
CA GLU A 36 -22.79 -5.90 28.68
C GLU A 36 -22.57 -7.35 28.24
N SER A 37 -21.78 -7.62 27.18
CA SER A 37 -21.59 -8.99 26.68
C SER A 37 -20.18 -9.52 26.86
N GLY A 38 -19.53 -9.40 27.98
CA GLY A 38 -18.35 -10.14 28.45
C GLY A 38 -17.48 -10.92 27.44
N ILE A 39 -17.26 -10.40 26.22
CA ILE A 39 -16.40 -11.01 25.20
C ILE A 39 -15.07 -10.23 25.24
N ILE A 40 -14.15 -10.78 26.04
CA ILE A 40 -12.72 -10.41 25.99
C ILE A 40 -12.12 -11.22 24.84
N GLY A 41 -11.91 -10.57 23.70
CA GLY A 41 -11.30 -11.14 22.51
C GLY A 41 -11.37 -10.07 21.41
N GLY A 42 -10.49 -9.05 21.51
CA GLY A 42 -10.53 -7.92 20.59
C GLY A 42 -9.91 -8.28 19.24
N GLU A 43 -10.71 -8.67 18.26
CA GLU A 43 -10.40 -8.37 16.87
C GLU A 43 -10.77 -6.91 16.65
N SER A 44 -9.76 -6.05 16.62
CA SER A 44 -9.90 -4.65 16.18
C SER A 44 -10.22 -4.68 14.69
N SER A 45 -11.49 -4.57 14.33
CA SER A 45 -11.86 -4.36 12.95
C SER A 45 -11.35 -2.97 12.52
N LEU A 46 -10.53 -2.92 11.48
CA LEU A 46 -10.14 -1.67 10.83
C LEU A 46 -11.41 -1.06 10.21
N VAL A 47 -11.98 -0.07 10.90
CA VAL A 47 -13.15 0.66 10.38
C VAL A 47 -12.61 1.91 9.69
N PRO A 48 -12.73 2.04 8.37
CA PRO A 48 -12.36 3.25 7.66
C PRO A 48 -13.14 4.44 8.20
N LEU A 49 -12.46 5.57 8.42
CA LEU A 49 -13.10 6.81 8.86
C LEU A 49 -13.86 7.52 7.71
N VAL A 50 -13.55 7.17 6.47
CA VAL A 50 -14.30 7.58 5.28
C VAL A 50 -15.38 6.51 5.04
N ASP A 51 -16.60 6.81 5.46
CA ASP A 51 -17.78 5.95 5.26
C ASP A 51 -18.42 6.29 3.90
N ASP A 52 -17.77 5.84 2.83
CA ASP A 52 -18.29 5.94 1.47
C ASP A 52 -18.16 4.57 0.79
N GLU A 53 -19.30 4.02 0.36
CA GLU A 53 -19.35 2.75 -0.37
C GLU A 53 -18.56 2.78 -1.69
N HIS A 54 -18.18 3.98 -2.16
CA HIS A 54 -17.38 4.20 -3.38
C HIS A 54 -15.93 4.61 -3.09
N ALA A 55 -15.51 4.59 -1.83
CA ALA A 55 -14.15 4.94 -1.46
C ALA A 55 -13.11 3.98 -2.09
N PHE A 56 -11.96 4.55 -2.47
CA PHE A 56 -10.79 3.77 -2.88
C PHE A 56 -9.87 3.59 -1.68
N SER A 57 -9.41 2.38 -1.46
CA SER A 57 -8.51 2.07 -0.35
C SER A 57 -7.24 1.37 -0.80
N LEU A 58 -6.11 1.80 -0.23
CA LEU A 58 -4.84 1.11 -0.21
C LEU A 58 -4.69 0.45 1.17
N HIS A 59 -4.50 -0.87 1.20
CA HIS A 59 -4.23 -1.62 2.41
C HIS A 59 -2.78 -2.12 2.37
N MET A 60 -1.96 -1.70 3.31
CA MET A 60 -0.63 -2.25 3.57
C MET A 60 -0.80 -3.38 4.59
N ILE A 61 -0.60 -4.62 4.17
CA ILE A 61 -0.82 -5.80 5.02
C ILE A 61 0.43 -6.04 5.85
N ASP A 62 0.28 -6.13 7.18
CA ASP A 62 1.35 -6.56 8.07
C ASP A 62 1.59 -8.06 7.91
N MET A 63 2.56 -8.39 7.11
CA MET A 63 2.98 -9.76 6.81
C MET A 63 4.38 -10.10 7.33
N GLY A 64 4.99 -9.21 8.13
CA GLY A 64 6.40 -9.27 8.50
C GLY A 64 7.26 -8.50 7.51
N GLN A 65 8.48 -9.00 7.20
CA GLN A 65 9.35 -8.38 6.21
C GLN A 65 8.84 -8.69 4.79
N GLY A 66 8.78 -7.66 3.93
CA GLY A 66 8.34 -7.75 2.55
C GLY A 66 7.10 -6.90 2.24
N ASP A 67 6.57 -7.02 1.03
CA ASP A 67 5.41 -6.25 0.57
C ASP A 67 4.20 -7.14 0.23
N SER A 68 3.04 -6.67 0.67
CA SER A 68 1.75 -7.10 0.15
C SER A 68 0.74 -5.97 0.33
N LEU A 69 0.33 -5.37 -0.80
CA LEU A 69 -0.57 -4.23 -0.82
C LEU A 69 -1.87 -4.60 -1.55
N LEU A 70 -3.01 -4.36 -0.92
CA LEU A 70 -4.30 -4.56 -1.55
C LEU A 70 -4.92 -3.22 -1.96
N LEU A 71 -5.28 -3.09 -3.22
CA LEU A 71 -6.13 -2.01 -3.71
C LEU A 71 -7.58 -2.48 -3.73
N SER A 72 -8.50 -1.66 -3.22
CA SER A 72 -9.91 -2.01 -3.17
C SER A 72 -10.83 -0.83 -3.47
N LYS A 73 -11.91 -1.09 -4.22
CA LYS A 73 -13.03 -0.17 -4.46
C LYS A 73 -14.21 -0.94 -5.05
N ASP A 74 -15.44 -0.58 -4.67
CA ASP A 74 -16.69 -1.14 -5.21
C ASP A 74 -16.71 -2.70 -5.19
N GLY A 75 -16.14 -3.33 -4.14
CA GLY A 75 -16.08 -4.79 -4.01
C GLY A 75 -15.16 -5.50 -4.99
N LYS A 76 -14.29 -4.78 -5.69
CA LYS A 76 -13.22 -5.30 -6.55
C LYS A 76 -11.87 -5.09 -5.88
N TYR A 77 -10.97 -6.02 -6.11
CA TYR A 77 -9.68 -6.10 -5.44
C TYR A 77 -8.55 -6.36 -6.42
N ALA A 78 -7.39 -5.79 -6.15
CA ALA A 78 -6.14 -6.11 -6.84
C ALA A 78 -5.00 -6.17 -5.83
N LEU A 79 -4.08 -7.11 -6.01
CA LEU A 79 -2.96 -7.31 -5.10
C LEU A 79 -1.67 -6.87 -5.79
N ILE A 80 -0.82 -6.15 -5.06
CA ILE A 80 0.53 -5.77 -5.45
C ILE A 80 1.45 -6.47 -4.46
N ASP A 81 2.32 -7.32 -4.97
CA ASP A 81 3.19 -8.24 -4.25
C ASP A 81 2.45 -9.23 -3.33
N ALA A 82 3.10 -10.33 -3.05
CA ALA A 82 2.53 -11.46 -2.33
C ALA A 82 3.45 -11.96 -1.21
N GLY A 83 4.39 -11.13 -0.77
CA GLY A 83 5.28 -11.43 0.32
C GLY A 83 6.02 -12.76 0.20
N GLU A 84 6.63 -13.19 1.28
CA GLU A 84 7.28 -14.49 1.35
C GLU A 84 6.36 -15.61 1.89
N THR A 85 6.76 -16.86 1.73
CA THR A 85 5.98 -18.00 2.23
C THR A 85 6.21 -18.29 3.70
N MET A 86 7.42 -18.11 4.20
CA MET A 86 7.83 -18.34 5.58
C MET A 86 9.13 -17.61 5.91
N SER A 87 9.15 -16.83 6.98
CA SER A 87 10.38 -16.41 7.66
C SER A 87 10.63 -17.30 8.87
N PRO A 88 11.84 -17.86 9.07
CA PRO A 88 12.14 -18.66 10.25
C PRO A 88 11.99 -17.87 11.54
N GLY A 89 11.00 -18.22 12.36
CA GLY A 89 10.74 -17.59 13.66
C GLY A 89 9.77 -16.40 13.63
N GLU A 90 9.25 -16.05 12.45
CA GLU A 90 8.26 -14.99 12.26
C GLU A 90 6.87 -15.56 11.95
N ARG A 91 5.87 -14.68 12.00
CA ARG A 91 4.52 -14.98 11.54
C ARG A 91 4.59 -15.40 10.07
N GLU A 92 3.91 -16.50 9.71
CA GLU A 92 3.85 -16.95 8.33
C GLU A 92 3.20 -15.87 7.47
N SER A 93 3.99 -15.16 6.68
CA SER A 93 3.57 -14.01 5.84
C SER A 93 2.39 -14.38 4.95
N ARG A 94 2.44 -15.53 4.29
CA ARG A 94 1.35 -16.09 3.48
C ARG A 94 0.04 -16.19 4.26
N GLU A 95 0.08 -16.71 5.50
CA GLU A 95 -1.13 -16.88 6.32
C GLU A 95 -1.71 -15.53 6.77
N ALA A 96 -0.85 -14.52 6.98
CA ALA A 96 -1.29 -13.16 7.27
C ALA A 96 -2.03 -12.55 6.07
N ILE A 97 -1.45 -12.69 4.85
CA ILE A 97 -2.09 -12.22 3.61
C ILE A 97 -3.44 -12.92 3.42
N PHE A 98 -3.50 -14.25 3.56
CA PHE A 98 -4.75 -14.99 3.37
C PHE A 98 -5.80 -14.63 4.41
N ALA A 99 -5.41 -14.53 5.69
CA ALA A 99 -6.34 -14.13 6.75
C ALA A 99 -6.92 -12.73 6.48
N TYR A 100 -6.08 -11.80 5.99
CA TYR A 100 -6.51 -10.46 5.64
C TYR A 100 -7.50 -10.46 4.47
N LEU A 101 -7.14 -11.08 3.35
CA LEU A 101 -7.99 -11.16 2.15
C LEU A 101 -9.31 -11.89 2.43
N ASP A 102 -9.27 -12.97 3.20
CA ASP A 102 -10.47 -13.73 3.60
C ASP A 102 -11.39 -12.91 4.51
N SER A 103 -10.83 -12.08 5.41
CA SER A 103 -11.60 -11.20 6.29
C SER A 103 -12.44 -10.18 5.51
N LEU A 104 -11.94 -9.76 4.33
CA LEU A 104 -12.65 -8.89 3.39
C LEU A 104 -13.56 -9.67 2.41
N GLY A 105 -13.59 -11.00 2.51
CA GLY A 105 -14.39 -11.85 1.63
C GLY A 105 -13.89 -11.92 0.19
N VAL A 106 -12.61 -11.60 -0.06
CA VAL A 106 -12.00 -11.65 -1.40
C VAL A 106 -12.12 -13.05 -1.97
N LYS A 107 -12.58 -13.16 -3.22
CA LYS A 107 -12.63 -14.39 -4.01
C LYS A 107 -11.93 -14.24 -5.33
N LYS A 108 -11.88 -13.02 -5.85
CA LYS A 108 -11.26 -12.66 -7.09
C LYS A 108 -10.33 -11.48 -6.89
N LEU A 109 -9.17 -11.53 -7.55
CA LEU A 109 -8.27 -10.41 -7.75
C LEU A 109 -8.34 -10.02 -9.23
N GLU A 110 -8.66 -8.77 -9.52
CA GLU A 110 -8.71 -8.29 -10.90
C GLU A 110 -7.32 -8.39 -11.55
N PHE A 111 -6.28 -8.17 -10.75
CA PHE A 111 -4.90 -8.47 -11.11
C PHE A 111 -4.05 -8.79 -9.87
N LEU A 112 -2.95 -9.49 -10.10
CA LEU A 112 -1.79 -9.58 -9.24
C LEU A 112 -0.63 -8.88 -9.96
N LEU A 113 -0.02 -7.88 -9.34
CA LEU A 113 1.16 -7.21 -9.85
C LEU A 113 2.35 -7.57 -8.98
N LEU A 114 3.44 -8.01 -9.59
CA LEU A 114 4.69 -8.35 -8.93
C LEU A 114 5.72 -7.28 -9.29
N THR A 115 6.13 -6.49 -8.30
CA THR A 115 7.00 -5.34 -8.54
C THR A 115 8.37 -5.74 -9.03
N HIS A 116 8.93 -6.80 -8.44
CA HIS A 116 10.22 -7.40 -8.81
C HIS A 116 10.34 -8.84 -8.27
N GLN A 117 11.48 -9.51 -8.50
CA GLN A 117 11.61 -10.96 -8.34
C GLN A 117 12.12 -11.43 -6.98
N ASP A 118 12.32 -10.54 -6.00
CA ASP A 118 12.81 -10.94 -4.69
C ASP A 118 11.76 -11.71 -3.90
N TYR A 119 12.26 -12.60 -3.03
CA TYR A 119 11.43 -13.60 -2.38
C TYR A 119 10.36 -12.99 -1.45
N ASP A 120 10.66 -11.89 -0.80
CA ASP A 120 9.76 -11.14 0.06
C ASP A 120 8.70 -10.32 -0.70
N HIS A 121 8.67 -10.43 -2.04
CA HIS A 121 7.64 -9.89 -2.93
C HIS A 121 6.87 -10.96 -3.70
N ILE A 122 7.55 -12.03 -4.16
CA ILE A 122 6.91 -13.06 -4.99
C ILE A 122 6.74 -14.43 -4.30
N GLY A 123 7.21 -14.58 -3.06
CA GLY A 123 7.30 -15.87 -2.39
C GLY A 123 5.97 -16.62 -2.31
N SER A 124 4.87 -15.95 -2.02
CA SER A 124 3.54 -16.55 -1.94
C SER A 124 2.70 -16.40 -3.23
N ALA A 125 3.26 -15.87 -4.33
CA ALA A 125 2.49 -15.58 -5.54
C ALA A 125 1.76 -16.83 -6.11
N ILE A 126 2.42 -17.99 -6.14
CA ILE A 126 1.79 -19.25 -6.59
C ILE A 126 0.64 -19.67 -5.67
N ASP A 127 0.77 -19.46 -4.36
CA ASP A 127 -0.26 -19.82 -3.40
C ASP A 127 -1.47 -18.86 -3.51
N VAL A 128 -1.23 -17.59 -3.81
CA VAL A 128 -2.29 -16.61 -4.16
C VAL A 128 -3.03 -17.05 -5.42
N LEU A 129 -2.30 -17.42 -6.49
CA LEU A 129 -2.87 -17.89 -7.76
C LEU A 129 -3.68 -19.18 -7.60
N LYS A 130 -3.33 -20.06 -6.67
CA LYS A 130 -4.09 -21.29 -6.35
C LYS A 130 -5.33 -21.03 -5.55
N ARG A 131 -5.35 -19.96 -4.73
CA ARG A 131 -6.43 -19.69 -3.78
C ARG A 131 -7.51 -18.78 -4.32
N TYR A 132 -7.13 -17.80 -5.14
CA TYR A 132 -8.03 -16.77 -5.65
C TYR A 132 -8.11 -16.82 -7.17
N ASP A 133 -9.26 -16.41 -7.72
CA ASP A 133 -9.42 -16.18 -9.16
C ASP A 133 -8.66 -14.91 -9.55
N VAL A 134 -7.53 -15.03 -10.25
CA VAL A 134 -6.68 -13.91 -10.66
C VAL A 134 -6.85 -13.63 -12.14
N GLY A 135 -7.32 -12.42 -12.48
CA GLY A 135 -7.63 -12.03 -13.85
C GLY A 135 -6.40 -11.91 -14.75
N VAL A 136 -5.31 -11.32 -14.25
CA VAL A 136 -4.04 -11.15 -14.98
C VAL A 136 -2.89 -10.96 -13.98
N VAL A 137 -1.72 -11.48 -14.32
CA VAL A 137 -0.46 -11.19 -13.60
C VAL A 137 0.34 -10.16 -14.38
N TYR A 138 0.74 -9.08 -13.71
CA TYR A 138 1.68 -8.09 -14.23
C TYR A 138 3.05 -8.29 -13.59
N ASP A 139 4.12 -8.09 -14.37
CA ASP A 139 5.52 -8.29 -13.96
C ASP A 139 6.41 -7.28 -14.70
N ASN A 140 7.60 -7.02 -14.18
CA ASN A 140 8.59 -6.14 -14.81
C ASN A 140 9.41 -6.83 -15.92
N GLY A 141 9.24 -8.13 -16.15
CA GLY A 141 9.93 -8.90 -17.19
C GLY A 141 11.45 -9.02 -17.03
N VAL A 142 12.00 -8.75 -15.86
CA VAL A 142 13.41 -9.01 -15.54
C VAL A 142 13.60 -10.49 -15.32
N GLU A 143 14.49 -11.13 -16.09
CA GLU A 143 14.81 -12.54 -15.89
C GLU A 143 15.55 -12.76 -14.56
N HIS A 144 15.10 -13.73 -13.78
CA HIS A 144 15.72 -14.09 -12.52
C HIS A 144 15.95 -15.60 -12.39
N THR A 145 17.05 -15.98 -11.74
CA THR A 145 17.48 -17.38 -11.64
C THR A 145 17.10 -18.05 -10.31
N SER A 146 16.30 -17.37 -9.46
CA SER A 146 15.81 -17.98 -8.24
C SER A 146 14.82 -19.10 -8.56
N LYS A 147 14.81 -20.12 -7.71
CA LYS A 147 13.88 -21.24 -7.89
C LYS A 147 12.42 -20.81 -7.72
N THR A 148 12.18 -19.80 -6.90
CA THR A 148 10.85 -19.21 -6.70
C THR A 148 10.33 -18.61 -8.00
N TYR A 149 11.12 -17.79 -8.67
CA TYR A 149 10.74 -17.18 -9.95
C TYR A 149 10.59 -18.23 -11.06
N GLU A 150 11.54 -19.17 -11.20
CA GLU A 150 11.43 -20.25 -12.17
C GLU A 150 10.14 -21.08 -12.00
N ASN A 151 9.79 -21.41 -10.74
CA ASN A 151 8.56 -22.13 -10.43
C ASN A 151 7.32 -21.31 -10.75
N LEU A 152 7.34 -19.99 -10.46
CA LEU A 152 6.24 -19.08 -10.78
C LEU A 152 6.00 -19.02 -12.29
N MET A 153 7.06 -18.78 -13.08
CA MET A 153 6.94 -18.71 -14.55
C MET A 153 6.48 -20.03 -15.15
N THR A 154 6.93 -21.17 -14.58
CA THR A 154 6.45 -22.49 -14.97
C THR A 154 4.96 -22.65 -14.67
N TYR A 155 4.52 -22.26 -13.46
CA TYR A 155 3.11 -22.34 -13.05
C TYR A 155 2.21 -21.48 -13.94
N LEU A 156 2.62 -20.24 -14.23
CA LEU A 156 1.86 -19.34 -15.12
C LEU A 156 1.66 -19.95 -16.51
N ALA A 157 2.71 -20.59 -17.05
CA ALA A 157 2.65 -21.22 -18.37
C ALA A 157 1.82 -22.51 -18.37
N GLU A 158 1.91 -23.34 -17.33
CA GLU A 158 1.17 -24.62 -17.22
C GLU A 158 -0.33 -24.42 -17.00
N GLU A 159 -0.70 -23.40 -16.22
CA GLU A 159 -2.10 -23.09 -15.87
C GLU A 159 -2.75 -22.05 -16.82
N ASP A 160 -2.05 -21.65 -17.92
CA ASP A 160 -2.52 -20.68 -18.91
C ASP A 160 -3.00 -19.36 -18.28
N VAL A 161 -2.29 -18.89 -17.23
CA VAL A 161 -2.59 -17.65 -16.55
C VAL A 161 -2.23 -16.46 -17.43
N SER A 162 -3.14 -15.49 -17.56
CA SER A 162 -2.86 -14.27 -18.31
C SER A 162 -1.69 -13.51 -17.67
N TYR A 163 -0.64 -13.23 -18.45
CA TYR A 163 0.59 -12.58 -18.00
C TYR A 163 0.98 -11.44 -18.92
N LYS A 164 1.44 -10.33 -18.33
CA LYS A 164 1.86 -9.13 -19.06
C LYS A 164 3.07 -8.48 -18.40
N VAL A 165 4.03 -8.12 -19.23
CA VAL A 165 5.14 -7.25 -18.83
C VAL A 165 4.72 -5.79 -19.01
N VAL A 166 5.12 -4.93 -18.04
CA VAL A 166 4.87 -3.49 -18.08
C VAL A 166 6.16 -2.68 -17.99
N ARG A 167 6.12 -1.48 -18.57
CA ARG A 167 7.23 -0.51 -18.60
C ARG A 167 6.71 0.90 -18.28
N ASP A 168 7.64 1.82 -18.08
CA ASP A 168 7.31 3.23 -17.91
C ASP A 168 6.43 3.76 -19.04
N GLY A 169 5.48 4.61 -18.68
CA GLY A 169 4.49 5.14 -19.60
C GLY A 169 3.30 4.20 -19.91
N ASP A 170 3.34 2.94 -19.47
CA ASP A 170 2.19 2.05 -19.55
C ASP A 170 1.10 2.45 -18.53
N PHE A 171 -0.15 2.10 -18.86
CA PHE A 171 -1.27 2.18 -17.95
C PHE A 171 -1.84 0.79 -17.68
N ILE A 172 -1.91 0.42 -16.42
CA ILE A 172 -2.60 -0.81 -15.99
C ILE A 172 -4.10 -0.59 -16.15
N SER A 173 -4.77 -1.57 -16.77
CA SER A 173 -6.22 -1.52 -16.94
C SER A 173 -6.93 -1.55 -15.59
N SER A 174 -7.34 -0.37 -15.13
CA SER A 174 -8.02 -0.22 -13.86
C SER A 174 -9.43 -0.84 -13.91
N PRO A 175 -9.80 -1.71 -12.94
CA PRO A 175 -11.14 -2.26 -12.84
C PRO A 175 -12.14 -1.27 -12.24
N TRP A 176 -11.67 -0.12 -11.75
CA TRP A 176 -12.47 0.88 -11.05
C TRP A 176 -12.67 2.14 -11.88
N SER A 177 -13.89 2.66 -11.89
CA SER A 177 -14.18 3.94 -12.52
C SER A 177 -13.49 5.09 -11.76
N GLY A 178 -12.85 5.98 -12.52
CA GLY A 178 -12.19 7.16 -11.97
C GLY A 178 -10.82 6.91 -11.34
N VAL A 179 -10.33 5.66 -11.32
CA VAL A 179 -8.98 5.33 -10.86
C VAL A 179 -8.05 5.15 -12.05
N SER A 180 -6.95 5.88 -12.07
CA SER A 180 -5.84 5.72 -13.02
C SER A 180 -4.67 5.03 -12.34
N ILE A 181 -3.99 4.12 -13.05
CA ILE A 181 -2.79 3.41 -12.57
C ILE A 181 -1.73 3.52 -13.66
N GLU A 182 -0.77 4.41 -13.47
CA GLU A 182 0.33 4.69 -14.37
C GLU A 182 1.61 4.02 -13.87
N VAL A 183 2.39 3.43 -14.79
CA VAL A 183 3.69 2.82 -14.51
C VAL A 183 4.78 3.87 -14.76
N LEU A 184 5.58 4.20 -13.75
CA LEU A 184 6.68 5.16 -13.84
C LEU A 184 8.06 4.50 -13.98
N SER A 185 8.18 3.21 -13.65
CA SER A 185 9.38 2.36 -13.72
C SER A 185 8.93 0.90 -13.86
N PRO A 186 9.75 -0.01 -14.44
CA PRO A 186 11.09 0.23 -14.97
C PRO A 186 11.08 0.84 -16.37
N PRO A 187 12.23 1.44 -16.80
CA PRO A 187 12.41 1.91 -18.18
C PRO A 187 12.37 0.76 -19.19
N GLU A 188 12.12 1.10 -20.48
CA GLU A 188 12.23 0.13 -21.57
C GLU A 188 13.64 -0.45 -21.64
N ASP A 189 14.66 0.39 -21.53
CA ASP A 189 16.06 -0.01 -21.36
C ASP A 189 16.34 -0.20 -19.86
N LEU A 190 16.24 -1.44 -19.38
CA LEU A 190 16.39 -1.80 -17.96
C LEU A 190 17.66 -1.23 -17.32
N ILE A 191 17.62 -0.97 -16.03
CA ILE A 191 18.76 -0.52 -15.22
C ILE A 191 19.64 -1.70 -14.88
N TYR A 192 20.96 -1.59 -15.14
CA TYR A 192 21.93 -2.67 -14.99
C TYR A 192 22.99 -2.31 -13.95
N LYS A 193 23.26 -3.21 -13.01
CA LYS A 193 24.49 -3.24 -12.20
C LYS A 193 25.47 -4.25 -12.81
N GLY A 194 26.46 -3.75 -13.55
CA GLY A 194 27.40 -4.55 -14.30
C GLY A 194 26.79 -5.21 -15.55
N LYS A 195 26.62 -6.53 -15.56
CA LYS A 195 26.05 -7.28 -16.71
C LYS A 195 24.66 -7.83 -16.46
N LYS A 196 24.11 -7.63 -15.29
CA LYS A 196 22.78 -8.10 -14.90
C LYS A 196 21.86 -6.91 -14.69
N ALA A 197 20.62 -7.03 -15.14
CA ALA A 197 19.59 -6.12 -14.72
C ALA A 197 19.50 -6.18 -13.19
N ASP A 198 19.50 -5.02 -12.55
CA ASP A 198 19.33 -4.96 -11.10
C ASP A 198 17.86 -5.22 -10.75
N VAL A 199 17.62 -6.04 -9.77
CA VAL A 199 16.25 -6.49 -9.44
C VAL A 199 15.46 -5.36 -8.82
N ASN A 200 16.02 -4.69 -7.81
CA ASN A 200 15.37 -3.61 -7.08
C ASN A 200 15.21 -2.35 -7.92
N GLU A 201 16.27 -1.94 -8.63
CA GLU A 201 16.23 -0.75 -9.51
C GLU A 201 15.23 -0.88 -10.67
N ASN A 202 14.82 -2.11 -11.00
CA ASN A 202 13.79 -2.36 -11.99
C ASN A 202 12.43 -2.71 -11.37
N SER A 203 12.19 -2.34 -10.10
CA SER A 203 10.88 -2.43 -9.50
C SER A 203 9.84 -1.66 -10.29
N ILE A 204 8.64 -2.23 -10.40
CA ILE A 204 7.49 -1.49 -10.93
C ILE A 204 7.12 -0.41 -9.91
N VAL A 205 7.20 0.84 -10.34
CA VAL A 205 6.71 2.00 -9.58
C VAL A 205 5.40 2.46 -10.18
N LEU A 206 4.37 2.59 -9.34
CA LEU A 206 3.03 2.98 -9.76
C LEU A 206 2.64 4.35 -9.20
N LYS A 207 2.12 5.22 -10.07
CA LYS A 207 1.33 6.38 -9.66
C LYS A 207 -0.15 6.04 -9.80
N VAL A 208 -0.86 5.93 -8.67
CA VAL A 208 -2.29 5.63 -8.64
C VAL A 208 -3.04 6.90 -8.27
N THR A 209 -4.05 7.27 -9.06
CA THR A 209 -4.82 8.50 -8.84
C THR A 209 -6.30 8.19 -8.79
N TYR A 210 -6.97 8.68 -7.75
CA TYR A 210 -8.42 8.69 -7.63
C TYR A 210 -8.91 10.09 -7.19
N GLY A 211 -9.60 10.77 -8.11
CA GLY A 211 -10.00 12.17 -7.87
C GLY A 211 -8.80 13.09 -7.74
N GLU A 212 -8.68 13.75 -6.59
CA GLU A 212 -7.56 14.63 -6.22
C GLU A 212 -6.49 13.90 -5.39
N THR A 213 -6.73 12.65 -4.98
CA THR A 213 -5.79 11.87 -4.15
C THR A 213 -4.85 11.03 -5.02
N THR A 214 -3.55 11.09 -4.72
CA THR A 214 -2.50 10.41 -5.47
C THR A 214 -1.64 9.55 -4.55
N TYR A 215 -1.37 8.32 -4.98
CA TYR A 215 -0.48 7.36 -4.30
C TYR A 215 0.73 7.09 -5.17
N LEU A 216 1.92 7.05 -4.58
CA LEU A 216 3.14 6.57 -5.22
C LEU A 216 3.61 5.30 -4.53
N LEU A 217 3.53 4.16 -5.25
CA LEU A 217 3.87 2.83 -4.76
C LEU A 217 5.17 2.40 -5.44
N THR A 218 6.25 2.31 -4.68
CA THR A 218 7.61 2.28 -5.23
C THR A 218 8.23 0.89 -5.31
N GLY A 219 7.56 -0.16 -4.77
CA GLY A 219 8.21 -1.45 -4.57
C GLY A 219 9.53 -1.25 -3.83
N ASP A 220 10.61 -1.85 -4.33
CA ASP A 220 11.95 -1.70 -3.78
C ASP A 220 12.88 -0.85 -4.68
N ALA A 221 12.28 0.06 -5.47
CA ALA A 221 13.05 1.01 -6.25
C ALA A 221 14.09 1.75 -5.38
N GLU A 222 15.33 1.78 -5.86
CA GLU A 222 16.46 2.40 -5.20
C GLU A 222 16.87 3.69 -5.94
N THR A 223 18.06 4.20 -5.61
CA THR A 223 18.52 5.52 -6.05
C THR A 223 18.55 5.69 -7.57
N GLU A 224 18.97 4.70 -8.35
CA GLU A 224 19.06 4.81 -9.82
C GLU A 224 17.67 4.83 -10.47
N ALA A 225 16.72 4.07 -9.93
CA ALA A 225 15.31 4.14 -10.35
C ALA A 225 14.67 5.49 -10.00
N GLU A 226 14.94 6.03 -8.80
CA GLU A 226 14.47 7.34 -8.40
C GLU A 226 15.05 8.45 -9.30
N GLU A 227 16.35 8.39 -9.63
CA GLU A 227 17.00 9.33 -10.57
C GLU A 227 16.41 9.22 -11.98
N TYR A 228 16.12 8.00 -12.44
CA TYR A 228 15.44 7.78 -13.72
C TYR A 228 14.07 8.47 -13.74
N ILE A 229 13.24 8.21 -12.73
CA ILE A 229 11.90 8.80 -12.60
C ILE A 229 11.98 10.33 -12.58
N LEU A 230 12.87 10.90 -11.78
CA LEU A 230 13.10 12.35 -11.68
C LEU A 230 13.53 12.98 -13.01
N SER A 231 14.27 12.25 -13.82
CA SER A 231 14.73 12.75 -15.13
C SER A 231 13.67 12.62 -16.22
N THR A 232 12.71 11.72 -16.07
CA THR A 232 11.72 11.35 -17.07
C THR A 232 10.39 12.09 -16.87
N TYR A 233 9.93 12.21 -15.63
CA TYR A 233 8.63 12.76 -15.30
C TYR A 233 8.74 14.15 -14.67
N ALA A 234 7.95 15.10 -15.20
CA ALA A 234 7.94 16.48 -14.70
C ALA A 234 7.12 16.63 -13.40
N ASP A 235 6.21 15.71 -13.14
CA ASP A 235 5.29 15.73 -12.01
C ASP A 235 5.10 14.30 -11.44
N ILE A 236 5.69 14.09 -10.26
CA ILE A 236 5.53 12.87 -9.47
C ILE A 236 4.97 13.16 -8.08
N ASP A 237 4.37 14.35 -7.91
CA ASP A 237 3.72 14.72 -6.63
C ASP A 237 2.70 13.66 -6.22
N ALA A 238 2.69 13.31 -4.94
CA ALA A 238 1.78 12.30 -4.40
C ALA A 238 1.51 12.52 -2.91
N ASP A 239 0.23 12.46 -2.54
CA ASP A 239 -0.21 12.63 -1.15
C ASP A 239 0.28 11.47 -0.26
N ILE A 240 0.26 10.25 -0.81
CA ILE A 240 0.60 9.02 -0.09
C ILE A 240 1.78 8.33 -0.76
N LEU A 241 2.86 8.12 -0.02
CA LEU A 241 4.04 7.41 -0.46
C LEU A 241 4.18 6.06 0.28
N LYS A 242 4.27 4.94 -0.44
CA LYS A 242 4.91 3.74 0.10
C LYS A 242 6.42 3.95 0.03
N ALA A 243 7.09 3.89 1.17
CA ALA A 243 8.55 4.02 1.23
C ALA A 243 9.24 2.93 0.40
N GLY A 244 10.25 3.31 -0.39
CA GLY A 244 11.03 2.37 -1.19
C GLY A 244 11.82 1.40 -0.32
N HIS A 245 11.92 0.15 -0.76
CA HIS A 245 12.75 -0.91 -0.20
C HIS A 245 12.67 -0.98 1.34
N HIS A 246 11.45 -1.04 1.86
CA HIS A 246 11.12 -1.16 3.29
C HIS A 246 11.77 -0.08 4.18
N GLY A 247 12.11 1.08 3.62
CA GLY A 247 12.87 2.13 4.30
C GLY A 247 14.38 1.87 4.34
N SER A 248 14.93 1.21 3.31
CA SER A 248 16.39 1.06 3.12
C SER A 248 17.06 2.42 2.87
N SER A 249 18.32 2.56 3.29
CA SER A 249 19.15 3.73 3.00
C SER A 249 19.52 3.89 1.51
N SER A 250 19.26 2.86 0.69
CA SER A 250 19.42 2.92 -0.77
C SER A 250 18.28 3.62 -1.50
N SER A 251 17.16 3.92 -0.80
CA SER A 251 15.95 4.49 -1.37
C SER A 251 15.50 5.76 -0.63
N SER A 252 14.39 6.34 -1.10
CA SER A 252 13.75 7.51 -0.49
C SER A 252 14.72 8.67 -0.33
N THR A 253 15.48 8.95 -1.42
CA THR A 253 16.47 10.04 -1.45
C THR A 253 15.80 11.39 -1.24
N TYR A 254 16.55 12.33 -0.67
CA TYR A 254 16.05 13.70 -0.47
C TYR A 254 15.54 14.34 -1.77
N ALA A 255 16.22 14.09 -2.90
CA ALA A 255 15.82 14.63 -4.21
C ALA A 255 14.46 14.07 -4.65
N PHE A 256 14.26 12.77 -4.48
CA PHE A 256 13.01 12.09 -4.80
C PHE A 256 11.86 12.59 -3.91
N LEU A 257 12.05 12.60 -2.60
CA LEU A 257 11.03 13.07 -1.66
C LEU A 257 10.67 14.55 -1.87
N LYS A 258 11.65 15.37 -2.30
CA LYS A 258 11.39 16.77 -2.64
C LYS A 258 10.48 16.94 -3.86
N ALA A 259 10.49 15.99 -4.79
CA ALA A 259 9.62 16.00 -5.96
C ALA A 259 8.26 15.34 -5.67
N VAL A 260 8.23 14.32 -4.78
CA VAL A 260 7.01 13.63 -4.36
C VAL A 260 6.19 14.44 -3.36
N THR A 261 6.82 15.20 -2.46
CA THR A 261 6.19 16.01 -1.40
C THR A 261 5.09 15.27 -0.60
N PRO A 262 5.37 14.06 -0.06
CA PRO A 262 4.33 13.23 0.53
C PRO A 262 3.75 13.84 1.81
N ASP A 263 2.42 13.81 1.94
CA ASP A 263 1.72 14.14 3.19
C ASP A 263 1.73 12.93 4.15
N VAL A 264 1.55 11.72 3.61
CA VAL A 264 1.59 10.46 4.36
C VAL A 264 2.67 9.54 3.79
N VAL A 265 3.44 8.92 4.67
CA VAL A 265 4.40 7.87 4.32
C VAL A 265 4.00 6.57 5.00
N VAL A 266 3.95 5.47 4.25
CA VAL A 266 3.74 4.12 4.78
C VAL A 266 4.96 3.26 4.52
N ILE A 267 5.47 2.61 5.55
CA ILE A 267 6.65 1.74 5.50
C ILE A 267 6.21 0.31 5.82
N SER A 268 6.36 -0.59 4.85
CA SER A 268 6.20 -2.02 5.07
C SER A 268 7.53 -2.59 5.54
N CYS A 269 7.60 -3.11 6.76
CA CYS A 269 8.80 -3.74 7.30
C CYS A 269 8.42 -4.67 8.47
N GLY A 270 9.21 -5.71 8.68
CA GLY A 270 9.04 -6.63 9.80
C GLY A 270 9.67 -6.11 11.09
N ALA A 271 9.06 -6.43 12.23
CA ALA A 271 9.68 -6.23 13.53
C ALA A 271 10.93 -7.11 13.64
N ASP A 272 12.01 -6.58 14.23
CA ASP A 272 13.27 -7.31 14.44
C ASP A 272 13.85 -7.93 13.15
N ASN A 273 13.63 -7.31 11.97
CA ASN A 273 14.13 -7.81 10.71
C ASN A 273 15.68 -7.77 10.64
N ASP A 274 16.28 -8.75 9.96
CA ASP A 274 17.74 -8.91 9.87
C ASP A 274 18.44 -7.77 9.09
N TYR A 275 17.68 -6.95 8.35
CA TYR A 275 18.21 -5.85 7.54
C TYR A 275 18.37 -4.55 8.35
N GLY A 276 17.67 -4.45 9.49
CA GLY A 276 17.61 -3.23 10.29
C GLY A 276 16.73 -2.13 9.68
N HIS A 277 15.80 -2.51 8.81
CA HIS A 277 14.81 -1.61 8.22
C HIS A 277 13.73 -1.20 9.24
N PRO A 278 13.25 0.07 9.15
CA PRO A 278 13.78 1.14 8.31
C PRO A 278 15.11 1.66 8.83
N HIS A 279 16.01 2.07 7.94
CA HIS A 279 17.26 2.73 8.29
C HIS A 279 17.03 4.17 8.77
N ILE A 280 18.08 4.74 9.39
CA ILE A 280 17.98 6.09 9.95
C ILE A 280 17.87 7.17 8.87
N GLU A 281 18.58 7.03 7.76
CA GLU A 281 18.67 8.03 6.69
C GLU A 281 17.33 8.33 6.03
N PRO A 282 16.52 7.31 5.60
CA PRO A 282 15.19 7.58 5.07
C PRO A 282 14.25 8.18 6.13
N LEU A 283 14.32 7.76 7.40
CA LEU A 283 13.53 8.37 8.46
C LEU A 283 13.87 9.86 8.66
N GLU A 284 15.17 10.22 8.63
CA GLU A 284 15.60 11.61 8.64
C GLU A 284 15.10 12.38 7.41
N ASN A 285 15.05 11.73 6.26
CA ASN A 285 14.52 12.34 5.06
C ASN A 285 13.02 12.55 5.15
N PHE A 286 12.23 11.56 5.56
CA PHE A 286 10.78 11.70 5.73
C PHE A 286 10.43 12.83 6.71
N ALA A 287 11.14 12.94 7.83
CA ALA A 287 10.93 13.99 8.84
C ALA A 287 11.15 15.42 8.31
N LYS A 288 11.72 15.60 7.12
CA LYS A 288 11.89 16.92 6.46
C LYS A 288 10.65 17.31 5.64
N PHE A 289 9.80 16.37 5.28
CA PHE A 289 8.64 16.58 4.40
C PHE A 289 7.31 16.38 5.10
N THR A 290 7.24 15.47 6.08
CA THR A 290 6.03 15.23 6.86
C THR A 290 6.35 15.06 8.35
N THR A 291 5.32 14.91 9.19
CA THR A 291 5.45 14.76 10.64
C THR A 291 5.32 13.29 11.06
N ALA A 292 5.87 12.93 12.23
CA ALA A 292 5.90 11.55 12.70
C ALA A 292 4.49 10.92 12.84
N ASP A 293 3.46 11.73 13.10
CA ASP A 293 2.06 11.29 13.18
C ASP A 293 1.43 10.97 11.81
N LYS A 294 2.15 11.25 10.72
CA LYS A 294 1.77 10.93 9.34
C LYS A 294 2.69 9.90 8.68
N ILE A 295 3.59 9.30 9.44
CA ILE A 295 4.43 8.19 9.01
C ILE A 295 3.94 6.93 9.73
N PHE A 296 3.54 5.91 8.98
CA PHE A 296 2.98 4.66 9.49
C PHE A 296 3.91 3.50 9.13
N ARG A 297 4.05 2.52 10.05
CA ARG A 297 4.95 1.38 9.87
C ARG A 297 4.24 0.09 10.27
N THR A 298 4.31 -0.94 9.41
CA THR A 298 3.64 -2.22 9.68
C THR A 298 4.17 -2.94 10.91
N ASP A 299 5.45 -2.80 11.24
CA ASP A 299 6.07 -3.39 12.45
C ASP A 299 5.57 -2.76 13.77
N ILE A 300 4.98 -1.58 13.71
CA ILE A 300 4.45 -0.83 14.89
C ILE A 300 2.92 -0.80 14.84
N ASP A 301 2.37 -0.41 13.70
CA ASP A 301 0.96 -0.11 13.51
C ASP A 301 0.12 -1.32 13.09
N GLY A 302 0.78 -2.44 12.71
CA GLY A 302 0.11 -3.57 12.07
C GLY A 302 -0.35 -3.21 10.67
N ASP A 303 -1.48 -3.73 10.22
CA ASP A 303 -2.03 -3.32 8.93
C ASP A 303 -2.36 -1.83 8.93
N VAL A 304 -2.04 -1.17 7.81
CA VAL A 304 -2.33 0.25 7.59
C VAL A 304 -3.27 0.38 6.39
N VAL A 305 -4.38 1.09 6.56
CA VAL A 305 -5.36 1.32 5.50
C VAL A 305 -5.51 2.80 5.25
N VAL A 306 -5.22 3.23 4.03
CA VAL A 306 -5.46 4.61 3.56
C VAL A 306 -6.67 4.60 2.65
N THR A 307 -7.73 5.31 3.04
CA THR A 307 -9.01 5.35 2.32
C THR A 307 -9.31 6.77 1.87
N THR A 308 -9.74 6.94 0.62
CA THR A 308 -10.12 8.25 0.06
C THR A 308 -11.48 8.19 -0.65
N ASP A 309 -12.22 9.31 -0.59
CA ASP A 309 -13.40 9.56 -1.42
C ASP A 309 -13.05 10.25 -2.76
N GLY A 310 -11.75 10.47 -3.00
CA GLY A 310 -11.20 11.20 -4.15
C GLY A 310 -10.97 12.69 -3.90
N THR A 311 -11.24 13.20 -2.69
CA THR A 311 -10.98 14.59 -2.28
C THR A 311 -10.33 14.72 -0.92
N GLU A 312 -10.71 13.85 0.01
CA GLU A 312 -10.14 13.75 1.34
C GLU A 312 -9.71 12.29 1.57
N TYR A 313 -8.73 12.06 2.41
CA TYR A 313 -8.31 10.71 2.80
C TYR A 313 -8.20 10.59 4.32
N SER A 314 -8.23 9.37 4.80
CA SER A 314 -8.02 9.00 6.19
C SER A 314 -7.10 7.78 6.29
N VAL A 315 -6.42 7.65 7.42
CA VAL A 315 -5.57 6.50 7.72
C VAL A 315 -6.10 5.78 8.95
N ALA A 316 -6.26 4.47 8.84
CA ALA A 316 -6.59 3.58 9.94
C ALA A 316 -5.48 2.54 10.13
N VAL A 317 -5.21 2.14 11.37
CA VAL A 317 -4.18 1.16 11.71
C VAL A 317 -4.77 0.06 12.60
N ARG A 318 -4.23 -1.17 12.48
CA ARG A 318 -4.69 -2.30 13.31
C ARG A 318 -4.32 -2.10 14.78
N ASN A 319 -3.12 -1.64 15.07
CA ASN A 319 -2.59 -1.44 16.42
C ASN A 319 -2.86 -0.01 16.90
N ALA A 320 -4.13 0.38 16.96
CA ALA A 320 -4.52 1.70 17.43
C ALA A 320 -4.38 1.82 18.97
N PRO A 321 -3.99 2.99 19.52
CA PRO A 321 -3.66 4.21 18.76
C PRO A 321 -2.26 4.16 18.16
N HIS A 322 -2.10 4.84 17.01
CA HIS A 322 -0.79 5.08 16.40
C HIS A 322 0.16 5.79 17.38
N ASP A 323 1.37 5.26 17.56
CA ASP A 323 2.37 5.80 18.48
C ASP A 323 3.50 6.52 17.74
N ALA A 324 3.26 7.79 17.40
CA ALA A 324 4.22 8.65 16.70
C ALA A 324 5.59 8.74 17.41
N SER A 325 5.67 8.47 18.70
CA SER A 325 6.95 8.55 19.46
C SER A 325 7.94 7.45 19.10
N LYS A 326 7.46 6.35 18.50
CA LYS A 326 8.26 5.20 18.08
C LYS A 326 8.64 5.24 16.61
N ILE A 327 7.92 6.00 15.79
CA ILE A 327 8.03 5.98 14.33
C ILE A 327 9.45 6.33 13.85
N LEU A 328 10.06 7.37 14.41
CA LEU A 328 11.38 7.83 14.02
C LEU A 328 12.51 7.10 14.77
N ILE A 329 12.35 5.79 14.95
CA ILE A 329 13.37 4.89 15.48
C ILE A 329 13.68 3.86 14.40
N SER A 330 14.95 3.76 13.97
CA SER A 330 15.37 2.77 12.96
C SER A 330 15.18 1.33 13.45
N GLY A 331 15.18 0.36 12.55
CA GLY A 331 15.13 -1.06 12.91
C GLY A 331 16.27 -1.49 13.84
N ASN A 332 17.41 -0.79 13.81
CA ASN A 332 18.54 -0.98 14.73
C ASN A 332 18.43 -0.16 16.04
N GLY A 333 17.28 0.47 16.30
CA GLY A 333 17.03 1.21 17.54
C GLY A 333 17.66 2.61 17.60
N VAL A 334 18.17 3.16 16.49
CA VAL A 334 18.71 4.52 16.43
C VAL A 334 17.55 5.50 16.20
N LYS A 335 17.48 6.56 17.01
CA LYS A 335 16.43 7.57 16.93
C LYS A 335 16.90 8.79 16.12
N VAL A 336 16.02 9.31 15.22
CA VAL A 336 16.16 10.59 14.53
C VAL A 336 16.15 11.78 15.50
#